data_7b112114690fc99d2151f1d164d2a547
#
_entry.id   7b112114690fc99d2151f1d164d2a547
#
_cell.length_a   1.000
_cell.length_b   1.000
_cell.length_c   1.000
_cell.angle_alpha   90.00
_cell.angle_beta   90.00
_cell.angle_gamma   90.00
#
_symmetry.space_group_name_H-M   'P 1'
#
loop_
_entity.id
_entity.type
_entity.pdbx_description
1 polymer ?
#
loop_
_entity_poly.entity_id
_entity_poly.type
_entity_poly.pdbx_seq_one_letter_code
_entity_poly.pdbx_strand_id
1 'polypeptide(L)'
;MLEHGGRLRKAALEYGIDESEWLDLSTGLAPWPFPVPDIPLRSWARLPEADDGLEQAACDYYGTLQALPVAGSQMAIQLLPRLRRAGKVGVLSPCYAEHAEAWRRNGYIVREVVEQEVDFFIDSLDVLVVVNPNNPTGLNLTPGRLLDWHARLAQRGGWLVVDEAFMDNTPQLSLAPFAHQVGLIVLRSFGKFFGLAGVRLGFVLAERKLLKLLAEQVGPWVVSGPTRIVGQACLRDTEGHVRQRARAEKARERLASLLEQHGFKAQGGCALFQWLITDRAEVLYEFMARRGILLRLFTHNSSVRFGLPGEEADWLRLDQAFDAFAKEVP
;
A
#
# COMPACT_ATOMS: atom_id res chain seq x y z
N MET A 1 14.05 9.09 -11.11
CA MET A 1 13.54 7.87 -10.45
C MET A 1 12.69 8.35 -9.29
N LEU A 2 11.48 7.78 -9.12
CA LEU A 2 10.59 8.17 -8.02
C LEU A 2 11.21 7.80 -6.67
N GLU A 3 10.99 8.64 -5.67
CA GLU A 3 11.44 8.36 -4.32
C GLU A 3 10.43 7.49 -3.58
N HIS A 4 10.94 6.55 -2.76
CA HIS A 4 10.14 5.63 -1.95
C HIS A 4 10.68 5.58 -0.52
N GLY A 5 9.83 5.19 0.45
CA GLY A 5 10.27 4.85 1.79
C GLY A 5 11.09 3.55 1.84
N GLY A 6 11.62 3.21 3.01
CA GLY A 6 12.39 1.97 3.22
C GLY A 6 13.81 1.99 2.64
N ARG A 7 14.41 3.18 2.46
CA ARG A 7 15.78 3.34 1.94
C ARG A 7 16.81 3.47 3.07
N LEU A 8 16.78 2.55 4.02
CA LEU A 8 17.65 2.58 5.19
C LEU A 8 19.14 2.66 4.83
N ARG A 9 19.61 1.86 3.88
CA ARG A 9 21.03 1.89 3.46
C ARG A 9 21.44 3.24 2.91
N LYS A 10 20.55 3.91 2.14
CA LYS A 10 20.83 5.26 1.67
C LYS A 10 20.95 6.22 2.84
N ALA A 11 19.99 6.18 3.78
CA ALA A 11 19.99 7.03 4.96
C ALA A 11 21.22 6.75 5.86
N ALA A 12 21.55 5.48 6.09
CA ALA A 12 22.74 5.08 6.86
C ALA A 12 24.05 5.71 6.30
N LEU A 13 24.21 5.66 4.98
CA LEU A 13 25.36 6.26 4.30
C LEU A 13 25.33 7.80 4.36
N GLU A 14 24.17 8.42 4.21
CA GLU A 14 24.01 9.88 4.17
C GLU A 14 24.25 10.52 5.53
N TYR A 15 23.77 9.88 6.62
CA TYR A 15 23.86 10.42 7.97
C TYR A 15 24.99 9.81 8.82
N GLY A 16 25.69 8.79 8.32
CA GLY A 16 26.78 8.15 9.04
C GLY A 16 26.34 7.35 10.27
N ILE A 17 25.11 6.83 10.25
CA ILE A 17 24.50 6.01 11.34
C ILE A 17 24.38 4.57 10.83
N ASP A 18 24.78 3.58 11.65
CA ASP A 18 24.68 2.17 11.25
C ASP A 18 23.22 1.77 10.93
N GLU A 19 23.02 0.90 9.91
CA GLU A 19 21.71 0.49 9.45
C GLU A 19 20.84 -0.12 10.57
N SER A 20 21.49 -0.80 11.52
CA SER A 20 20.82 -1.44 12.67
C SER A 20 20.31 -0.46 13.74
N GLU A 21 20.79 0.78 13.73
CA GLU A 21 20.41 1.81 14.68
C GLU A 21 19.23 2.67 14.24
N TRP A 22 18.69 2.41 13.04
CA TRP A 22 17.56 3.17 12.52
C TRP A 22 16.21 2.66 12.99
N LEU A 23 15.36 3.60 13.39
CA LEU A 23 13.91 3.41 13.48
C LEU A 23 13.26 3.80 12.14
N ASP A 24 12.86 2.79 11.34
CA ASP A 24 12.23 3.03 10.04
C ASP A 24 10.72 3.27 10.15
N LEU A 25 10.32 4.52 10.20
CA LEU A 25 8.92 4.97 10.12
C LEU A 25 8.55 5.50 8.71
N SER A 26 9.43 5.31 7.71
CA SER A 26 9.19 5.79 6.34
C SER A 26 8.24 4.91 5.53
N THR A 27 8.00 3.69 6.00
CA THR A 27 7.10 2.73 5.36
C THR A 27 5.75 2.68 6.07
N GLY A 28 4.69 2.35 5.36
CA GLY A 28 3.38 2.06 5.97
C GLY A 28 3.22 0.56 6.16
N LEU A 29 4.14 -0.07 6.88
CA LEU A 29 4.11 -1.50 7.19
C LEU A 29 3.67 -1.71 8.63
N ALA A 30 2.96 -2.82 8.91
CA ALA A 30 2.82 -3.25 10.28
C ALA A 30 4.20 -3.62 10.83
N PRO A 31 4.65 -3.04 11.94
CA PRO A 31 5.97 -3.33 12.51
C PRO A 31 6.04 -4.69 13.22
N TRP A 32 4.94 -5.41 13.25
CA TRP A 32 4.83 -6.75 13.86
C TRP A 32 4.57 -7.77 12.77
N PRO A 33 5.62 -8.45 12.25
CA PRO A 33 5.43 -9.45 11.20
C PRO A 33 4.63 -10.64 11.72
N PHE A 34 3.77 -11.19 10.85
CA PHE A 34 3.11 -12.45 11.11
C PHE A 34 4.13 -13.59 11.27
N PRO A 35 3.81 -14.62 12.06
CA PRO A 35 4.66 -15.79 12.15
C PRO A 35 4.88 -16.43 10.79
N VAL A 36 6.14 -16.65 10.44
CA VAL A 36 6.51 -17.36 9.21
C VAL A 36 6.61 -18.84 9.55
N PRO A 37 5.91 -19.75 8.84
CA PRO A 37 6.00 -21.19 9.08
C PRO A 37 7.35 -21.74 8.64
N ASP A 38 7.69 -22.91 9.14
CA ASP A 38 8.85 -23.66 8.63
C ASP A 38 8.67 -23.98 7.14
N ILE A 39 9.67 -23.61 6.34
CA ILE A 39 9.64 -23.79 4.90
C ILE A 39 10.50 -25.00 4.51
N PRO A 40 9.90 -26.08 4.02
CA PRO A 40 10.65 -27.26 3.60
C PRO A 40 11.66 -26.93 2.48
N LEU A 41 12.86 -27.51 2.54
CA LEU A 41 13.91 -27.28 1.53
C LEU A 41 13.45 -27.59 0.10
N ARG A 42 12.57 -28.57 -0.08
CA ARG A 42 11.98 -28.90 -1.38
C ARG A 42 11.26 -27.72 -2.05
N SER A 43 10.69 -26.80 -1.25
CA SER A 43 9.98 -25.63 -1.76
C SER A 43 10.91 -24.57 -2.36
N TRP A 44 12.18 -24.63 -1.97
CA TRP A 44 13.24 -23.80 -2.56
C TRP A 44 13.85 -24.47 -3.79
N ALA A 45 13.87 -25.80 -3.82
CA ALA A 45 14.55 -26.57 -4.88
C ALA A 45 13.68 -26.86 -6.09
N ARG A 46 12.35 -26.82 -5.97
CA ARG A 46 11.40 -27.09 -7.08
C ARG A 46 10.77 -25.81 -7.62
N LEU A 47 10.41 -25.83 -8.89
CA LEU A 47 9.54 -24.80 -9.47
C LEU A 47 8.17 -24.83 -8.76
N PRO A 48 7.58 -23.67 -8.48
CA PRO A 48 6.27 -23.61 -7.85
C PRO A 48 5.19 -24.10 -8.81
N GLU A 49 4.25 -24.85 -8.27
CA GLU A 49 3.06 -25.32 -8.99
C GLU A 49 1.86 -24.50 -8.53
N ALA A 50 0.98 -24.14 -9.47
CA ALA A 50 -0.34 -23.59 -9.14
C ALA A 50 -1.20 -24.67 -8.46
N ASP A 51 -2.37 -24.32 -7.99
CA ASP A 51 -3.32 -25.24 -7.33
C ASP A 51 -2.83 -25.84 -6.01
N ASP A 52 -1.85 -25.21 -5.36
CA ASP A 52 -1.39 -25.57 -4.00
C ASP A 52 -2.29 -25.02 -2.89
N GLY A 53 -3.31 -24.21 -3.26
CA GLY A 53 -4.29 -23.63 -2.35
C GLY A 53 -4.06 -22.16 -2.00
N LEU A 54 -3.03 -21.49 -2.55
CA LEU A 54 -2.78 -20.06 -2.30
C LEU A 54 -3.92 -19.20 -2.86
N GLU A 55 -4.36 -19.46 -4.08
CA GLU A 55 -5.43 -18.73 -4.77
C GLU A 55 -6.75 -18.88 -3.99
N GLN A 56 -7.06 -20.08 -3.50
CA GLN A 56 -8.25 -20.32 -2.69
C GLN A 56 -8.17 -19.57 -1.36
N ALA A 57 -7.03 -19.63 -0.66
CA ALA A 57 -6.83 -18.89 0.59
C ALA A 57 -7.00 -17.37 0.40
N ALA A 58 -6.55 -16.84 -0.74
CA ALA A 58 -6.76 -15.44 -1.10
C ALA A 58 -8.23 -15.12 -1.40
N CYS A 59 -8.93 -15.99 -2.13
CA CYS A 59 -10.36 -15.84 -2.39
C CYS A 59 -11.16 -15.82 -1.09
N ASP A 60 -10.88 -16.73 -0.17
CA ASP A 60 -11.56 -16.83 1.13
C ASP A 60 -11.28 -15.59 2.00
N TYR A 61 -10.02 -15.16 2.06
CA TYR A 61 -9.60 -14.01 2.88
C TYR A 61 -10.15 -12.68 2.37
N TYR A 62 -10.12 -12.44 1.05
CA TYR A 62 -10.60 -11.19 0.46
C TYR A 62 -12.10 -11.19 0.14
N GLY A 63 -12.78 -12.33 0.24
CA GLY A 63 -14.19 -12.45 -0.11
C GLY A 63 -14.45 -12.28 -1.61
N THR A 64 -13.57 -12.78 -2.46
CA THR A 64 -13.65 -12.66 -3.92
C THR A 64 -13.80 -14.01 -4.61
N LEU A 65 -14.30 -14.01 -5.85
CA LEU A 65 -14.45 -15.24 -6.62
C LEU A 65 -13.15 -15.74 -7.25
N GLN A 66 -12.21 -14.83 -7.51
CA GLN A 66 -10.95 -15.12 -8.21
C GLN A 66 -9.84 -14.19 -7.74
N ALA A 67 -8.63 -14.72 -7.63
CA ALA A 67 -7.43 -13.99 -7.29
C ALA A 67 -6.23 -14.49 -8.11
N LEU A 68 -5.47 -13.57 -8.69
CA LEU A 68 -4.21 -13.88 -9.36
C LEU A 68 -3.05 -13.44 -8.47
N PRO A 69 -2.21 -14.37 -7.96
CA PRO A 69 -1.01 -14.01 -7.22
C PRO A 69 0.03 -13.35 -8.14
N VAL A 70 0.70 -12.32 -7.64
CA VAL A 70 1.76 -11.57 -8.35
C VAL A 70 2.93 -11.27 -7.41
N ALA A 71 4.10 -10.97 -7.95
CA ALA A 71 5.31 -10.62 -7.18
C ALA A 71 5.19 -9.20 -6.57
N GLY A 72 4.23 -9.04 -5.65
CA GLY A 72 3.78 -7.77 -5.08
C GLY A 72 2.87 -7.00 -6.04
N SER A 73 1.98 -6.16 -5.49
CA SER A 73 1.05 -5.32 -6.28
C SER A 73 1.77 -4.42 -7.29
N GLN A 74 3.03 -4.06 -7.04
CA GLN A 74 3.86 -3.28 -7.96
C GLN A 74 3.97 -3.92 -9.35
N MET A 75 4.03 -5.24 -9.44
CA MET A 75 4.03 -5.94 -10.73
C MET A 75 2.75 -5.67 -11.51
N ALA A 76 1.59 -5.76 -10.86
CA ALA A 76 0.31 -5.45 -11.49
C ALA A 76 0.23 -3.99 -11.94
N ILE A 77 0.70 -3.05 -11.10
CA ILE A 77 0.75 -1.61 -11.44
C ILE A 77 1.50 -1.38 -12.75
N GLN A 78 2.63 -2.07 -12.95
CA GLN A 78 3.45 -1.94 -14.16
C GLN A 78 2.86 -2.64 -15.40
N LEU A 79 2.09 -3.71 -15.20
CA LEU A 79 1.58 -4.53 -16.33
C LEU A 79 0.18 -4.14 -16.79
N LEU A 80 -0.70 -3.67 -15.91
CA LEU A 80 -2.08 -3.30 -16.26
C LEU A 80 -2.18 -2.33 -17.46
N PRO A 81 -1.33 -1.29 -17.57
CA PRO A 81 -1.37 -0.39 -18.73
C PRO A 81 -1.12 -1.08 -20.08
N ARG A 82 -0.49 -2.25 -20.09
CA ARG A 82 -0.18 -3.00 -21.33
C ARG A 82 -1.35 -3.83 -21.85
N LEU A 83 -2.40 -3.99 -21.03
CA LEU A 83 -3.54 -4.85 -21.36
C LEU A 83 -4.61 -4.16 -22.20
N ARG A 84 -4.47 -2.86 -22.46
CA ARG A 84 -5.41 -2.11 -23.30
C ARG A 84 -4.69 -1.05 -24.15
N ARG A 85 -5.37 -0.53 -25.15
CA ARG A 85 -4.83 0.58 -25.98
C ARG A 85 -4.72 1.85 -25.14
N ALA A 86 -3.70 2.65 -25.44
CA ALA A 86 -3.51 3.95 -24.82
C ALA A 86 -4.75 4.86 -24.98
N GLY A 87 -5.04 5.61 -23.94
CA GLY A 87 -6.21 6.47 -23.83
C GLY A 87 -6.02 7.50 -22.70
N LYS A 88 -7.13 7.93 -22.09
CA LYS A 88 -7.14 8.92 -21.01
C LYS A 88 -7.31 8.25 -19.67
N VAL A 89 -6.38 8.53 -18.73
CA VAL A 89 -6.39 7.98 -17.38
C VAL A 89 -6.48 9.09 -16.36
N GLY A 90 -7.48 9.01 -15.48
CA GLY A 90 -7.54 9.79 -14.26
C GLY A 90 -6.80 9.05 -13.14
N VAL A 91 -5.96 9.73 -12.37
CA VAL A 91 -5.33 9.20 -11.16
C VAL A 91 -5.71 10.11 -10.02
N LEU A 92 -6.39 9.54 -9.01
CA LEU A 92 -6.76 10.31 -7.81
C LEU A 92 -5.49 10.69 -7.04
N SER A 93 -5.23 11.99 -6.92
CA SER A 93 -3.96 12.53 -6.45
C SER A 93 -4.17 13.51 -5.28
N PRO A 94 -3.19 13.68 -4.36
CA PRO A 94 -1.90 12.98 -4.36
C PRO A 94 -2.05 11.51 -3.97
N CYS A 95 -1.29 10.62 -4.60
CA CYS A 95 -1.28 9.21 -4.26
C CYS A 95 0.10 8.55 -4.50
N TYR A 96 0.14 7.21 -4.47
CA TYR A 96 1.34 6.46 -4.81
C TYR A 96 1.75 6.69 -6.27
N ALA A 97 2.83 7.45 -6.46
CA ALA A 97 3.24 8.02 -7.76
C ALA A 97 3.52 6.99 -8.86
N GLU A 98 3.80 5.72 -8.49
CA GLU A 98 4.02 4.64 -9.46
C GLU A 98 2.79 4.39 -10.35
N HIS A 99 1.58 4.67 -9.86
CA HIS A 99 0.38 4.54 -10.69
C HIS A 99 0.43 5.50 -11.88
N ALA A 100 0.55 6.79 -11.64
CA ALA A 100 0.60 7.79 -12.72
C ALA A 100 1.76 7.51 -13.68
N GLU A 101 2.93 7.17 -13.15
CA GLU A 101 4.13 6.92 -13.94
C GLU A 101 4.01 5.66 -14.82
N ALA A 102 3.41 4.57 -14.30
CA ALA A 102 3.20 3.36 -15.10
C ALA A 102 2.30 3.61 -16.31
N TRP A 103 1.24 4.38 -16.15
CA TRP A 103 0.36 4.74 -17.27
C TRP A 103 1.05 5.69 -18.26
N ARG A 104 1.79 6.71 -17.78
CA ARG A 104 2.57 7.63 -18.65
C ARG A 104 3.58 6.90 -19.51
N ARG A 105 4.35 5.97 -18.92
CA ARG A 105 5.36 5.15 -19.64
C ARG A 105 4.76 4.28 -20.74
N ASN A 106 3.48 3.95 -20.64
CA ASN A 106 2.77 3.18 -21.66
C ASN A 106 1.96 4.05 -22.64
N GLY A 107 2.27 5.36 -22.72
CA GLY A 107 1.71 6.28 -23.74
C GLY A 107 0.32 6.80 -23.45
N TYR A 108 -0.18 6.68 -22.22
CA TYR A 108 -1.49 7.24 -21.84
C TYR A 108 -1.41 8.73 -21.51
N ILE A 109 -2.48 9.44 -21.78
CA ILE A 109 -2.69 10.82 -21.32
C ILE A 109 -3.18 10.73 -19.86
N VAL A 110 -2.28 11.01 -18.92
CA VAL A 110 -2.59 10.92 -17.48
C VAL A 110 -2.96 12.30 -16.93
N ARG A 111 -4.15 12.37 -16.35
CA ARG A 111 -4.62 13.52 -15.56
C ARG A 111 -4.64 13.14 -14.09
N GLU A 112 -3.94 13.89 -13.27
CA GLU A 112 -4.08 13.82 -11.83
C GLU A 112 -5.27 14.68 -11.42
N VAL A 113 -6.20 14.11 -10.64
CA VAL A 113 -7.47 14.74 -10.24
C VAL A 113 -7.65 14.61 -8.73
N VAL A 114 -8.26 15.61 -8.11
CA VAL A 114 -8.71 15.50 -6.72
C VAL A 114 -10.13 14.89 -6.68
N GLU A 115 -10.51 14.35 -5.52
CA GLU A 115 -11.78 13.62 -5.38
C GLU A 115 -12.99 14.42 -5.89
N GLN A 116 -13.05 15.71 -5.55
CA GLN A 116 -14.15 16.62 -5.91
C GLN A 116 -14.30 16.84 -7.42
N GLU A 117 -13.24 16.60 -8.18
CA GLU A 117 -13.22 16.81 -9.62
C GLU A 117 -13.54 15.53 -10.42
N VAL A 118 -13.52 14.35 -9.77
CA VAL A 118 -13.68 13.07 -10.47
C VAL A 118 -14.98 13.04 -11.26
N ASP A 119 -16.10 13.46 -10.67
CA ASP A 119 -17.41 13.46 -11.33
C ASP A 119 -17.48 14.32 -12.58
N PHE A 120 -16.69 15.38 -12.64
CA PHE A 120 -16.59 16.25 -13.80
C PHE A 120 -15.81 15.60 -14.95
N PHE A 121 -14.78 14.82 -14.64
CA PHE A 121 -13.90 14.27 -15.67
C PHE A 121 -14.19 12.81 -16.04
N ILE A 122 -14.84 12.04 -15.18
CA ILE A 122 -14.95 10.58 -15.30
C ILE A 122 -15.53 10.11 -16.64
N ASP A 123 -16.48 10.84 -17.20
CA ASP A 123 -17.12 10.48 -18.48
C ASP A 123 -16.19 10.67 -19.69
N SER A 124 -15.09 11.37 -19.51
CA SER A 124 -14.02 11.53 -20.50
C SER A 124 -12.85 10.57 -20.34
N LEU A 125 -12.83 9.77 -19.27
CA LEU A 125 -11.74 8.86 -18.94
C LEU A 125 -12.00 7.45 -19.47
N ASP A 126 -10.94 6.77 -19.88
CA ASP A 126 -10.94 5.33 -20.18
C ASP A 126 -10.60 4.49 -18.94
N VAL A 127 -9.86 5.08 -18.01
CA VAL A 127 -9.46 4.45 -16.76
C VAL A 127 -9.47 5.47 -15.63
N LEU A 128 -9.98 5.08 -14.47
CA LEU A 128 -9.77 5.80 -13.22
C LEU A 128 -8.97 4.91 -12.27
N VAL A 129 -7.90 5.47 -11.71
CA VAL A 129 -7.06 4.80 -10.71
C VAL A 129 -7.24 5.48 -9.36
N VAL A 130 -7.57 4.71 -8.35
CA VAL A 130 -7.79 5.16 -6.97
C VAL A 130 -6.98 4.31 -6.02
N VAL A 131 -6.25 4.91 -5.10
CA VAL A 131 -5.63 4.22 -3.96
C VAL A 131 -6.57 4.36 -2.77
N ASN A 132 -7.04 3.27 -2.18
CA ASN A 132 -8.08 3.29 -1.15
C ASN A 132 -7.87 2.19 -0.08
N PRO A 133 -7.55 2.52 1.17
CA PRO A 133 -7.22 3.84 1.69
C PRO A 133 -6.01 4.48 1.01
N ASN A 134 -6.08 5.80 0.81
CA ASN A 134 -5.06 6.50 0.03
C ASN A 134 -3.73 6.64 0.80
N ASN A 135 -2.64 6.53 0.07
CA ASN A 135 -1.29 6.85 0.51
C ASN A 135 -0.80 8.08 -0.29
N PRO A 136 -0.53 9.24 0.35
CA PRO A 136 -0.26 9.38 1.79
C PRO A 136 -1.45 9.86 2.64
N THR A 137 -2.53 10.34 2.06
CA THR A 137 -3.54 11.13 2.77
C THR A 137 -4.42 10.34 3.74
N GLY A 138 -4.54 9.01 3.54
CA GLY A 138 -5.47 8.18 4.30
C GLY A 138 -6.94 8.33 3.88
N LEU A 139 -7.24 9.12 2.83
CA LEU A 139 -8.60 9.21 2.28
C LEU A 139 -9.15 7.80 2.04
N ASN A 140 -10.35 7.55 2.55
CA ASN A 140 -11.01 6.25 2.43
C ASN A 140 -12.42 6.44 1.88
N LEU A 141 -12.59 6.15 0.60
CA LEU A 141 -13.86 6.28 -0.11
C LEU A 141 -14.75 5.07 0.15
N THR A 142 -16.03 5.30 0.23
CA THR A 142 -17.01 4.22 0.43
C THR A 142 -17.15 3.33 -0.79
N PRO A 143 -17.50 2.04 -0.63
CA PRO A 143 -17.78 1.15 -1.75
C PRO A 143 -18.85 1.70 -2.70
N GLY A 144 -19.91 2.31 -2.18
CA GLY A 144 -20.96 2.91 -3.01
C GLY A 144 -20.42 3.97 -3.97
N ARG A 145 -19.58 4.90 -3.45
CA ARG A 145 -18.96 5.94 -4.27
C ARG A 145 -18.08 5.36 -5.40
N LEU A 146 -17.29 4.36 -5.08
CA LEU A 146 -16.41 3.71 -6.05
C LEU A 146 -17.21 2.89 -7.08
N LEU A 147 -18.27 2.21 -6.67
CA LEU A 147 -19.15 1.48 -7.59
C LEU A 147 -19.93 2.39 -8.52
N ASP A 148 -20.34 3.57 -8.08
CA ASP A 148 -20.94 4.60 -8.95
C ASP A 148 -19.98 5.03 -10.05
N TRP A 149 -18.72 5.29 -9.72
CA TRP A 149 -17.69 5.61 -10.71
C TRP A 149 -17.41 4.43 -11.64
N HIS A 150 -17.36 3.21 -11.09
CA HIS A 150 -17.19 2.01 -11.90
C HIS A 150 -18.32 1.86 -12.91
N ALA A 151 -19.57 2.02 -12.50
CA ALA A 151 -20.73 1.90 -13.39
C ALA A 151 -20.66 2.89 -14.58
N ARG A 152 -20.26 4.14 -14.33
CA ARG A 152 -20.08 5.15 -15.39
C ARG A 152 -18.95 4.77 -16.36
N LEU A 153 -17.84 4.26 -15.87
CA LEU A 153 -16.73 3.78 -16.73
C LEU A 153 -17.13 2.54 -17.52
N ALA A 154 -17.76 1.56 -16.87
CA ALA A 154 -18.14 0.28 -17.46
C ALA A 154 -19.09 0.43 -18.67
N GLN A 155 -19.99 1.43 -18.65
CA GLN A 155 -20.88 1.75 -19.80
C GLN A 155 -20.11 2.00 -21.11
N ARG A 156 -18.85 2.39 -21.03
CA ARG A 156 -17.97 2.69 -22.18
C ARG A 156 -16.81 1.72 -22.31
N GLY A 157 -16.84 0.58 -21.58
CA GLY A 157 -15.75 -0.40 -21.53
C GLY A 157 -14.50 0.15 -20.83
N GLY A 158 -14.67 1.17 -19.99
CA GLY A 158 -13.61 1.74 -19.16
C GLY A 158 -13.27 0.86 -17.94
N TRP A 159 -12.21 1.22 -17.23
CA TRP A 159 -11.74 0.50 -16.04
C TRP A 159 -11.72 1.41 -14.80
N LEU A 160 -12.14 0.84 -13.68
CA LEU A 160 -11.80 1.34 -12.36
C LEU A 160 -10.73 0.43 -11.73
N VAL A 161 -9.54 0.98 -11.47
CA VAL A 161 -8.45 0.30 -10.77
C VAL A 161 -8.39 0.83 -9.36
N VAL A 162 -8.61 -0.04 -8.36
CA VAL A 162 -8.56 0.34 -6.94
C VAL A 162 -7.39 -0.39 -6.27
N ASP A 163 -6.40 0.39 -5.83
CA ASP A 163 -5.27 -0.14 -5.06
C ASP A 163 -5.65 -0.15 -3.58
N GLU A 164 -5.97 -1.33 -3.09
CA GLU A 164 -6.37 -1.60 -1.70
C GLU A 164 -5.19 -2.11 -0.85
N ALA A 165 -3.98 -1.59 -1.06
CA ALA A 165 -2.79 -2.01 -0.32
C ALA A 165 -2.89 -1.81 1.20
N PHE A 166 -3.77 -0.94 1.68
CA PHE A 166 -3.99 -0.64 3.09
C PHE A 166 -5.38 -1.04 3.62
N MET A 167 -6.15 -1.83 2.85
CA MET A 167 -7.55 -2.14 3.15
C MET A 167 -7.72 -3.25 4.20
N ASP A 168 -6.71 -4.03 4.53
CA ASP A 168 -6.85 -5.21 5.42
C ASP A 168 -7.32 -4.87 6.84
N ASN A 169 -7.12 -3.63 7.29
CA ASN A 169 -7.63 -3.15 8.58
C ASN A 169 -9.12 -2.79 8.55
N THR A 170 -9.69 -2.48 7.38
CA THR A 170 -11.10 -2.11 7.17
C THR A 170 -11.74 -2.93 6.04
N PRO A 171 -11.68 -4.28 6.10
CA PRO A 171 -12.06 -5.15 4.99
C PRO A 171 -13.53 -5.01 4.56
N GLN A 172 -14.40 -4.52 5.43
CA GLN A 172 -15.82 -4.23 5.15
C GLN A 172 -16.00 -3.08 4.12
N LEU A 173 -14.95 -2.29 3.86
CA LEU A 173 -14.96 -1.21 2.86
C LEU A 173 -14.29 -1.64 1.54
N SER A 174 -13.88 -2.90 1.41
CA SER A 174 -13.21 -3.43 0.23
C SER A 174 -14.18 -3.64 -0.95
N LEU A 175 -13.69 -3.40 -2.15
CA LEU A 175 -14.36 -3.77 -3.40
C LEU A 175 -14.08 -5.21 -3.85
N ALA A 176 -13.29 -5.97 -3.12
CA ALA A 176 -12.96 -7.35 -3.47
C ALA A 176 -14.20 -8.24 -3.78
N PRO A 177 -15.32 -8.16 -3.02
CA PRO A 177 -16.53 -8.94 -3.34
C PRO A 177 -17.16 -8.61 -4.69
N PHE A 178 -16.90 -7.43 -5.22
CA PHE A 178 -17.45 -6.92 -6.48
C PHE A 178 -16.48 -7.07 -7.65
N ALA A 179 -15.25 -7.54 -7.43
CA ALA A 179 -14.18 -7.61 -8.43
C ALA A 179 -14.49 -8.52 -9.64
N HIS A 180 -15.53 -9.36 -9.55
CA HIS A 180 -16.03 -10.15 -10.68
C HIS A 180 -16.69 -9.29 -11.79
N GLN A 181 -17.02 -8.04 -11.51
CA GLN A 181 -17.64 -7.14 -12.48
C GLN A 181 -16.62 -6.70 -13.54
N VAL A 182 -17.06 -6.67 -14.80
CA VAL A 182 -16.23 -6.28 -15.95
C VAL A 182 -15.69 -4.86 -15.77
N GLY A 183 -14.37 -4.71 -15.88
CA GLY A 183 -13.70 -3.41 -15.77
C GLY A 183 -13.42 -2.96 -14.34
N LEU A 184 -13.78 -3.72 -13.31
CA LEU A 184 -13.35 -3.48 -11.93
C LEU A 184 -12.10 -4.31 -11.62
N ILE A 185 -11.03 -3.65 -11.17
CA ILE A 185 -9.74 -4.27 -10.87
C ILE A 185 -9.32 -3.82 -9.47
N VAL A 186 -9.14 -4.77 -8.56
CA VAL A 186 -8.72 -4.50 -7.19
C VAL A 186 -7.33 -5.09 -6.97
N LEU A 187 -6.39 -4.28 -6.47
CA LEU A 187 -5.04 -4.70 -6.15
C LEU A 187 -4.91 -4.88 -4.64
N ARG A 188 -4.29 -6.00 -4.23
CA ARG A 188 -4.01 -6.29 -2.82
C ARG A 188 -2.52 -6.45 -2.60
N SER A 189 -2.00 -5.80 -1.54
CA SER A 189 -0.60 -5.89 -1.14
C SER A 189 -0.46 -6.69 0.14
N PHE A 190 0.10 -7.88 0.04
CA PHE A 190 0.31 -8.74 1.20
C PHE A 190 1.28 -8.14 2.22
N GLY A 191 2.32 -7.42 1.78
CA GLY A 191 3.42 -6.97 2.64
C GLY A 191 3.06 -5.93 3.70
N LYS A 192 1.91 -5.24 3.58
CA LYS A 192 1.56 -4.11 4.46
C LYS A 192 1.01 -4.58 5.80
N PHE A 193 -0.15 -5.19 5.79
CA PHE A 193 -0.86 -5.67 6.97
C PHE A 193 -0.12 -6.80 7.68
N PHE A 194 0.43 -7.75 6.93
CA PHE A 194 1.16 -8.88 7.48
C PHE A 194 2.58 -8.54 7.97
N GLY A 195 3.08 -7.32 7.73
CA GLY A 195 4.43 -6.91 8.11
C GLY A 195 5.54 -7.67 7.38
N LEU A 196 5.23 -8.30 6.25
CA LEU A 196 6.10 -9.21 5.51
C LEU A 196 6.39 -8.70 4.10
N ALA A 197 6.82 -7.45 3.99
CA ALA A 197 7.06 -6.80 2.68
C ALA A 197 8.13 -7.52 1.83
N GLY A 198 9.10 -8.17 2.49
CA GLY A 198 10.18 -8.96 1.84
C GLY A 198 9.68 -10.23 1.14
N VAL A 199 8.52 -10.75 1.49
CA VAL A 199 7.89 -11.92 0.85
C VAL A 199 7.55 -11.65 -0.62
N ARG A 200 7.33 -10.40 -1.01
CA ARG A 200 7.02 -9.98 -2.38
C ARG A 200 5.76 -10.66 -2.93
N LEU A 201 4.68 -10.66 -2.17
CA LEU A 201 3.38 -11.19 -2.58
C LEU A 201 2.34 -10.07 -2.70
N GLY A 202 1.49 -10.17 -3.70
CA GLY A 202 0.29 -9.37 -3.90
C GLY A 202 -0.73 -10.15 -4.72
N PHE A 203 -1.91 -9.59 -4.88
CA PHE A 203 -2.98 -10.23 -5.66
C PHE A 203 -3.68 -9.19 -6.53
N VAL A 204 -4.12 -9.65 -7.70
CA VAL A 204 -5.07 -8.94 -8.55
C VAL A 204 -6.39 -9.67 -8.50
N LEU A 205 -7.44 -8.96 -8.14
CA LEU A 205 -8.81 -9.45 -8.09
C LEU A 205 -9.58 -8.75 -9.23
N ALA A 206 -10.11 -9.52 -10.15
CA ALA A 206 -10.83 -9.01 -11.30
C ALA A 206 -11.64 -10.12 -11.98
N GLU A 207 -12.36 -9.78 -13.04
CA GLU A 207 -13.03 -10.77 -13.88
C GLU A 207 -12.03 -11.77 -14.49
N ARG A 208 -12.49 -13.01 -14.72
CA ARG A 208 -11.67 -14.14 -15.22
C ARG A 208 -10.91 -13.82 -16.49
N LYS A 209 -11.54 -13.11 -17.43
CA LYS A 209 -10.93 -12.78 -18.73
C LYS A 209 -9.72 -11.87 -18.55
N LEU A 210 -9.83 -10.83 -17.72
CA LEU A 210 -8.74 -9.92 -17.44
C LEU A 210 -7.61 -10.61 -16.68
N LEU A 211 -7.94 -11.44 -15.68
CA LEU A 211 -6.91 -12.20 -14.95
C LEU A 211 -6.13 -13.15 -15.86
N LYS A 212 -6.80 -13.78 -16.83
CA LYS A 212 -6.12 -14.63 -17.82
C LYS A 212 -5.14 -13.84 -18.69
N LEU A 213 -5.56 -12.68 -19.22
CA LEU A 213 -4.70 -11.79 -19.99
C LEU A 213 -3.49 -11.30 -19.19
N LEU A 214 -3.72 -10.97 -17.92
CA LEU A 214 -2.64 -10.54 -17.02
C LEU A 214 -1.69 -11.70 -16.73
N ALA A 215 -2.20 -12.90 -16.48
CA ALA A 215 -1.38 -14.09 -16.24
C ALA A 215 -0.47 -14.42 -17.43
N GLU A 216 -0.94 -14.22 -18.66
CA GLU A 216 -0.14 -14.37 -19.90
C GLU A 216 1.02 -13.34 -19.94
N GLN A 217 0.82 -12.13 -19.46
CA GLN A 217 1.88 -11.10 -19.37
C GLN A 217 2.87 -11.34 -18.22
N VAL A 218 2.38 -11.87 -17.11
CA VAL A 218 3.17 -12.19 -15.93
C VAL A 218 4.10 -13.40 -16.19
N GLY A 219 3.62 -14.37 -16.94
CA GLY A 219 4.32 -15.63 -17.21
C GLY A 219 4.24 -16.64 -16.04
N PRO A 220 4.85 -17.82 -16.22
CA PRO A 220 4.83 -18.87 -15.21
C PRO A 220 5.75 -18.55 -14.01
N TRP A 221 5.52 -19.22 -12.88
CA TRP A 221 6.38 -19.24 -11.68
C TRP A 221 6.65 -17.88 -11.02
N VAL A 222 5.80 -16.92 -11.21
CA VAL A 222 5.98 -15.53 -10.73
C VAL A 222 6.09 -15.39 -9.21
N VAL A 223 5.45 -16.30 -8.47
CA VAL A 223 5.49 -16.34 -7.00
C VAL A 223 6.20 -17.62 -6.57
N SER A 224 7.32 -17.48 -5.85
CA SER A 224 8.15 -18.60 -5.42
C SER A 224 7.42 -19.56 -4.47
N GLY A 225 7.85 -20.82 -4.42
CA GLY A 225 7.28 -21.84 -3.53
C GLY A 225 7.26 -21.39 -2.06
N PRO A 226 8.38 -20.90 -1.49
CA PRO A 226 8.40 -20.34 -0.15
C PRO A 226 7.38 -19.21 0.07
N THR A 227 7.29 -18.26 -0.85
CA THR A 227 6.31 -17.17 -0.79
C THR A 227 4.88 -17.71 -0.78
N ARG A 228 4.57 -18.73 -1.57
CA ARG A 228 3.24 -19.36 -1.62
C ARG A 228 2.88 -20.00 -0.28
N ILE A 229 3.82 -20.70 0.37
CA ILE A 229 3.62 -21.31 1.69
C ILE A 229 3.36 -20.24 2.77
N VAL A 230 4.18 -19.18 2.81
CA VAL A 230 3.98 -18.06 3.74
C VAL A 230 2.63 -17.38 3.50
N GLY A 231 2.30 -17.12 2.24
CA GLY A 231 1.03 -16.52 1.85
C GLY A 231 -0.18 -17.30 2.36
N GLN A 232 -0.19 -18.63 2.12
CA GLN A 232 -1.27 -19.49 2.59
C GLN A 232 -1.41 -19.51 4.11
N ALA A 233 -0.29 -19.63 4.84
CA ALA A 233 -0.30 -19.66 6.29
C ALA A 233 -0.90 -18.37 6.86
N CYS A 234 -0.41 -17.22 6.39
CA CYS A 234 -0.89 -15.93 6.86
C CYS A 234 -2.35 -15.65 6.48
N LEU A 235 -2.77 -15.97 5.25
CA LEU A 235 -4.16 -15.75 4.79
C LEU A 235 -5.18 -16.61 5.53
N ARG A 236 -4.78 -17.75 6.10
CA ARG A 236 -5.64 -18.66 6.87
C ARG A 236 -5.65 -18.39 8.38
N ASP A 237 -4.74 -17.57 8.90
CA ASP A 237 -4.66 -17.24 10.34
C ASP A 237 -5.71 -16.20 10.75
N THR A 238 -6.96 -16.62 10.86
CA THR A 238 -8.09 -15.74 11.21
C THR A 238 -7.93 -15.07 12.58
N GLU A 239 -7.36 -15.75 13.57
CA GLU A 239 -7.10 -15.16 14.87
C GLU A 239 -5.98 -14.12 14.80
N GLY A 240 -4.93 -14.40 14.01
CA GLY A 240 -3.85 -13.46 13.72
C GLY A 240 -4.39 -12.18 13.09
N HIS A 241 -5.34 -12.28 12.16
CA HIS A 241 -5.98 -11.11 11.54
C HIS A 241 -6.68 -10.22 12.58
N VAL A 242 -7.44 -10.81 13.50
CA VAL A 242 -8.13 -10.06 14.56
C VAL A 242 -7.13 -9.36 15.47
N ARG A 243 -6.10 -10.08 15.93
CA ARG A 243 -5.04 -9.52 16.78
C ARG A 243 -4.30 -8.37 16.09
N GLN A 244 -3.95 -8.55 14.81
CA GLN A 244 -3.20 -7.54 14.05
C GLN A 244 -4.02 -6.26 13.83
N ARG A 245 -5.30 -6.38 13.47
CA ARG A 245 -6.20 -5.22 13.33
C ARG A 245 -6.31 -4.44 14.63
N ALA A 246 -6.57 -5.11 15.73
CA ALA A 246 -6.67 -4.48 17.04
C ALA A 246 -5.36 -3.78 17.45
N ARG A 247 -4.21 -4.43 17.21
CA ARG A 247 -2.89 -3.87 17.51
C ARG A 247 -2.59 -2.63 16.66
N ALA A 248 -2.87 -2.69 15.37
CA ALA A 248 -2.66 -1.59 14.44
C ALA A 248 -3.53 -0.37 14.80
N GLU A 249 -4.81 -0.59 15.12
CA GLU A 249 -5.71 0.50 15.51
C GLU A 249 -5.25 1.19 16.80
N LYS A 250 -4.92 0.41 17.84
CA LYS A 250 -4.39 0.95 19.09
C LYS A 250 -3.08 1.74 18.88
N ALA A 251 -2.19 1.25 18.02
CA ALA A 251 -0.95 1.95 17.72
C ALA A 251 -1.18 3.22 16.90
N ARG A 252 -2.14 3.19 15.97
CA ARG A 252 -2.58 4.37 15.22
C ARG A 252 -3.09 5.49 16.15
N GLU A 253 -3.94 5.14 17.10
CA GLU A 253 -4.47 6.09 18.10
C GLU A 253 -3.35 6.65 18.97
N ARG A 254 -2.44 5.79 19.44
CA ARG A 254 -1.28 6.21 20.22
C ARG A 254 -0.40 7.19 19.44
N LEU A 255 -0.14 6.91 18.16
CA LEU A 255 0.67 7.79 17.32
C LEU A 255 -0.02 9.15 17.10
N ALA A 256 -1.33 9.16 16.86
CA ALA A 256 -2.10 10.40 16.74
C ALA A 256 -2.01 11.25 18.02
N SER A 257 -2.20 10.61 19.18
CA SER A 257 -2.09 11.27 20.49
C SER A 257 -0.69 11.80 20.76
N LEU A 258 0.35 11.04 20.42
CA LEU A 258 1.74 11.47 20.56
C LEU A 258 2.04 12.70 19.70
N LEU A 259 1.60 12.72 18.45
CA LEU A 259 1.75 13.89 17.57
C LEU A 259 1.06 15.12 18.15
N GLU A 260 -0.19 14.98 18.65
CA GLU A 260 -0.95 16.08 19.25
C GLU A 260 -0.28 16.64 20.52
N GLN A 261 0.28 15.79 21.37
CA GLN A 261 1.03 16.20 22.57
C GLN A 261 2.22 17.10 22.24
N HIS A 262 2.84 16.89 21.08
CA HIS A 262 3.95 17.72 20.59
C HIS A 262 3.51 18.85 19.62
N GLY A 263 2.21 19.19 19.60
CA GLY A 263 1.67 20.29 18.81
C GLY A 263 1.50 20.00 17.31
N PHE A 264 1.59 18.75 16.91
CA PHE A 264 1.35 18.32 15.54
C PHE A 264 0.00 17.62 15.41
N LYS A 265 -0.88 18.16 14.57
CA LYS A 265 -2.16 17.53 14.27
C LYS A 265 -2.08 16.83 12.92
N ALA A 266 -2.21 15.50 12.88
CA ALA A 266 -2.30 14.76 11.65
C ALA A 266 -3.58 15.15 10.87
N GLN A 267 -3.44 15.40 9.58
CA GLN A 267 -4.57 15.72 8.69
C GLN A 267 -5.18 14.47 8.06
N GLY A 268 -4.54 13.32 8.22
CA GLY A 268 -5.02 12.06 7.69
C GLY A 268 -4.15 10.88 8.09
N GLY A 269 -4.49 9.72 7.56
CA GLY A 269 -3.78 8.49 7.83
C GLY A 269 -4.68 7.27 7.68
N CYS A 270 -4.10 6.11 7.86
CA CYS A 270 -4.82 4.85 7.95
C CYS A 270 -4.32 4.05 9.17
N ALA A 271 -4.77 2.84 9.33
CA ALA A 271 -4.35 2.02 10.48
C ALA A 271 -2.83 1.80 10.61
N LEU A 272 -2.05 2.02 9.55
CA LEU A 272 -0.60 1.75 9.51
C LEU A 272 0.27 3.01 9.42
N PHE A 273 -0.31 4.20 9.37
CA PHE A 273 0.46 5.46 9.34
C PHE A 273 -0.40 6.68 9.67
N GLN A 274 0.28 7.76 10.06
CA GLN A 274 -0.28 9.11 10.16
C GLN A 274 0.35 10.02 9.10
N TRP A 275 -0.42 10.96 8.56
CA TRP A 275 0.01 11.94 7.59
C TRP A 275 -0.14 13.35 8.14
N LEU A 276 0.96 14.09 8.13
CA LEU A 276 1.07 15.43 8.70
C LEU A 276 1.47 16.43 7.62
N ILE A 277 0.68 17.49 7.43
CA ILE A 277 1.03 18.66 6.63
C ILE A 277 1.57 19.73 7.59
N THR A 278 2.76 20.24 7.29
CA THR A 278 3.39 21.31 8.07
C THR A 278 4.42 22.03 7.21
N ASP A 279 4.51 23.34 7.35
CA ASP A 279 5.56 24.18 6.75
C ASP A 279 6.98 23.82 7.23
N ARG A 280 7.06 23.12 8.38
CA ARG A 280 8.30 22.57 8.97
C ARG A 280 8.63 21.14 8.52
N ALA A 281 7.97 20.60 7.49
CA ALA A 281 8.09 19.18 7.09
C ALA A 281 9.55 18.76 6.79
N GLU A 282 10.30 19.56 6.04
CA GLU A 282 11.68 19.27 5.73
C GLU A 282 12.61 19.38 6.95
N VAL A 283 12.40 20.39 7.78
CA VAL A 283 13.15 20.57 9.03
C VAL A 283 12.91 19.43 9.99
N LEU A 284 11.64 19.01 10.14
CA LEU A 284 11.26 17.87 10.97
C LEU A 284 11.86 16.56 10.45
N TYR A 285 11.80 16.32 9.15
CA TYR A 285 12.39 15.14 8.51
C TYR A 285 13.90 15.08 8.78
N GLU A 286 14.62 16.16 8.52
CA GLU A 286 16.08 16.25 8.70
C GLU A 286 16.47 16.07 10.16
N PHE A 287 15.73 16.69 11.08
CA PHE A 287 15.97 16.58 12.52
C PHE A 287 15.81 15.14 13.02
N MET A 288 14.77 14.46 12.59
CA MET A 288 14.50 13.05 12.93
C MET A 288 15.56 12.13 12.29
N ALA A 289 15.93 12.37 11.02
CA ALA A 289 16.91 11.56 10.32
C ALA A 289 18.30 11.62 10.98
N ARG A 290 18.75 12.80 11.45
CA ARG A 290 19.99 12.95 12.22
C ARG A 290 20.00 12.18 13.54
N ARG A 291 18.84 11.77 14.03
CA ARG A 291 18.65 10.94 15.24
C ARG A 291 18.35 9.48 14.92
N GLY A 292 18.55 9.07 13.66
CA GLY A 292 18.30 7.71 13.20
C GLY A 292 16.81 7.34 13.18
N ILE A 293 15.91 8.31 12.98
CA ILE A 293 14.47 8.08 12.78
C ILE A 293 14.12 8.47 11.36
N LEU A 294 13.85 7.48 10.51
CA LEU A 294 13.57 7.70 9.10
C LEU A 294 12.05 7.87 8.87
N LEU A 295 11.65 9.06 8.44
CA LEU A 295 10.28 9.38 8.05
C LEU A 295 10.11 9.33 6.52
N ARG A 296 8.88 9.52 6.03
CA ARG A 296 8.63 9.73 4.61
C ARG A 296 8.24 11.18 4.34
N LEU A 297 9.15 11.92 3.73
CA LEU A 297 8.94 13.30 3.31
C LEU A 297 8.27 13.37 1.93
N PHE A 298 7.34 14.31 1.77
CA PHE A 298 6.71 14.71 0.51
C PHE A 298 6.91 16.22 0.32
N THR A 299 7.96 16.59 -0.41
CA THR A 299 8.37 17.99 -0.59
C THR A 299 7.34 18.82 -1.35
N HIS A 300 6.67 18.21 -2.33
CA HIS A 300 5.72 18.91 -3.21
C HIS A 300 4.47 19.46 -2.51
N ASN A 301 4.16 18.99 -1.30
CA ASN A 301 3.01 19.45 -0.49
C ASN A 301 3.38 19.68 0.98
N SER A 302 4.66 19.86 1.28
CA SER A 302 5.19 20.14 2.63
C SER A 302 4.60 19.20 3.68
N SER A 303 4.73 17.90 3.48
CA SER A 303 4.17 16.90 4.40
C SER A 303 5.12 15.75 4.71
N VAL A 304 4.87 15.12 5.84
CA VAL A 304 5.56 13.91 6.29
C VAL A 304 4.56 12.83 6.66
N ARG A 305 4.93 11.58 6.43
CA ARG A 305 4.16 10.42 6.86
C ARG A 305 4.98 9.64 7.88
N PHE A 306 4.34 9.31 8.99
CA PHE A 306 4.87 8.50 10.07
C PHE A 306 4.28 7.10 10.01
N GLY A 307 5.10 6.06 9.85
CA GLY A 307 4.73 4.68 10.12
C GLY A 307 4.57 4.44 11.62
N LEU A 308 4.13 3.24 11.98
CA LEU A 308 3.94 2.87 13.38
C LEU A 308 5.26 2.41 14.02
N PRO A 309 5.64 2.90 15.21
CA PRO A 309 6.66 2.29 16.04
C PRO A 309 6.25 0.86 16.47
N GLY A 310 7.22 -0.06 16.54
CA GLY A 310 6.97 -1.45 16.86
C GLY A 310 6.96 -1.75 18.34
N GLU A 311 8.07 -1.48 18.99
CA GLU A 311 8.32 -1.81 20.39
C GLU A 311 8.25 -0.57 21.28
N GLU A 312 8.13 -0.76 22.59
CA GLU A 312 8.00 0.35 23.53
C GLU A 312 9.24 1.29 23.49
N ALA A 313 10.42 0.73 23.26
CA ALA A 313 11.64 1.52 23.06
C ALA A 313 11.56 2.47 21.86
N ASP A 314 10.90 2.05 20.77
CA ASP A 314 10.69 2.88 19.57
C ASP A 314 9.78 4.07 19.86
N TRP A 315 8.72 3.82 20.64
CA TRP A 315 7.79 4.87 21.08
C TRP A 315 8.49 5.90 21.95
N LEU A 316 9.28 5.45 22.93
CA LEU A 316 10.04 6.33 23.80
C LEU A 316 11.08 7.16 23.02
N ARG A 317 11.77 6.50 22.06
CA ARG A 317 12.74 7.18 21.19
C ARG A 317 12.08 8.27 20.34
N LEU A 318 10.91 7.99 19.77
CA LEU A 318 10.16 8.98 18.98
C LEU A 318 9.69 10.15 19.85
N ASP A 319 9.18 9.87 21.04
CA ASP A 319 8.73 10.88 22.01
C ASP A 319 9.87 11.82 22.43
N GLN A 320 11.01 11.25 22.83
CA GLN A 320 12.23 12.00 23.15
C GLN A 320 12.75 12.85 21.99
N ALA A 321 12.64 12.35 20.76
CA ALA A 321 13.04 13.10 19.57
C ALA A 321 12.13 14.32 19.34
N PHE A 322 10.82 14.21 19.60
CA PHE A 322 9.92 15.35 19.55
C PHE A 322 10.18 16.37 20.66
N ASP A 323 10.47 15.91 21.90
CA ASP A 323 10.88 16.78 23.01
C ASP A 323 12.15 17.60 22.66
N ALA A 324 13.12 16.95 22.03
CA ALA A 324 14.34 17.63 21.57
C ALA A 324 14.02 18.61 20.43
N PHE A 325 13.16 18.22 19.48
CA PHE A 325 12.74 19.10 18.39
C PHE A 325 12.12 20.39 18.91
N ALA A 326 11.23 20.31 19.89
CA ALA A 326 10.58 21.47 20.48
C ALA A 326 11.55 22.43 21.20
N LYS A 327 12.66 21.90 21.72
CA LYS A 327 13.69 22.69 22.42
C LYS A 327 14.73 23.30 21.47
N GLU A 328 15.13 22.57 20.44
CA GLU A 328 16.27 22.93 19.57
C GLU A 328 15.83 23.67 18.30
N VAL A 329 14.57 23.52 17.90
CA VAL A 329 14.04 24.13 16.67
C VAL A 329 12.90 25.08 17.04
N PRO A 330 13.16 26.39 17.09
CA PRO A 330 12.17 27.40 17.52
C PRO A 330 11.00 27.57 16.53
#